data_2750c5c9244249fe235d537403f00dd4
#
_entry.id   2750c5c9244249fe235d537403f00dd4
#
_cell.length_a   1.000
_cell.length_b   1.000
_cell.length_c   1.000
_cell.angle_alpha   90.00
_cell.angle_beta   90.00
_cell.angle_gamma   90.00
#
_symmetry.space_group_name_H-M   'P 1'
#
loop_
_entity.id
_entity.type
_entity.pdbx_description
1 polymer ?
#
loop_
_entity_poly.entity_id
_entity_poly.type
_entity_poly.pdbx_seq_one_letter_code
_entity_poly.pdbx_strand_id
1 'polypeptide(L)'
;MTPAKPISSASSCPWDETAWLRGVLRSNNIDEHDLDAARQLIQDQRLQPGFTKLDDRRYILRPEAIESVFVLYRVTGREDLLEAAWDMFEAIQNATRTGLANAALGDMSLGEARESQSDSKYIAV
;
A
#
# COMPACT_ATOMS: atom_id res chain seq x y z
N MET A 1 -2.84 -33.03 -23.69
CA MET A 1 -3.07 -31.77 -22.95
C MET A 1 -2.20 -30.71 -23.60
N THR A 2 -2.79 -29.75 -24.27
CA THR A 2 -2.07 -28.65 -24.93
C THR A 2 -1.71 -27.65 -23.85
N PRO A 3 -0.43 -27.21 -23.72
CA PRO A 3 -0.07 -26.20 -22.73
C PRO A 3 -0.82 -24.91 -23.04
N ALA A 4 -1.40 -24.30 -22.01
CA ALA A 4 -2.08 -23.03 -22.12
C ALA A 4 -1.12 -22.00 -22.68
N LYS A 5 -1.54 -21.29 -23.75
CA LYS A 5 -0.77 -20.23 -24.37
C LYS A 5 -0.55 -19.14 -23.30
N PRO A 6 0.68 -18.64 -23.08
CA PRO A 6 0.89 -17.58 -22.14
C PRO A 6 0.04 -16.39 -22.55
N ILE A 7 -0.67 -15.81 -21.60
CA ILE A 7 -1.45 -14.58 -21.79
C ILE A 7 -0.45 -13.54 -22.32
N SER A 8 -0.65 -13.15 -23.58
CA SER A 8 0.21 -12.16 -24.25
C SER A 8 0.36 -10.94 -23.36
N SER A 9 1.58 -10.46 -23.26
CA SER A 9 2.02 -9.24 -22.58
C SER A 9 0.86 -8.29 -22.30
N ALA A 10 0.49 -8.19 -21.02
CA ALA A 10 -0.37 -7.11 -20.57
C ALA A 10 0.22 -5.82 -21.15
N SER A 11 -0.55 -5.10 -21.95
CA SER A 11 -0.17 -3.79 -22.43
C SER A 11 0.24 -3.01 -21.19
N SER A 12 1.51 -2.63 -21.10
CA SER A 12 1.99 -1.84 -19.98
C SER A 12 1.13 -0.58 -19.93
N CYS A 13 0.40 -0.39 -18.84
CA CYS A 13 -0.29 0.86 -18.60
C CYS A 13 0.80 1.86 -18.18
N PRO A 14 1.23 2.78 -19.06
CA PRO A 14 2.28 3.72 -18.71
C PRO A 14 1.79 4.62 -17.58
N TRP A 15 2.69 4.92 -16.66
CA TRP A 15 2.40 5.88 -15.60
C TRP A 15 2.09 7.26 -16.18
N ASP A 16 0.97 7.84 -15.81
CA ASP A 16 0.55 9.19 -16.17
C ASP A 16 0.50 10.07 -14.91
N GLU A 17 1.58 10.82 -14.69
CA GLU A 17 1.70 11.73 -13.56
C GLU A 17 0.62 12.82 -13.58
N THR A 18 0.31 13.37 -14.77
CA THR A 18 -0.69 14.43 -14.89
C THR A 18 -2.08 13.93 -14.51
N ALA A 19 -2.44 12.72 -14.91
CA ALA A 19 -3.69 12.10 -14.52
C ALA A 19 -3.74 11.87 -13.00
N TRP A 20 -2.62 11.46 -12.40
CA TRP A 20 -2.53 11.31 -10.95
C TRP A 20 -2.69 12.64 -10.21
N LEU A 21 -1.97 13.70 -10.60
CA LEU A 21 -2.08 15.05 -10.00
C LEU A 21 -3.53 15.56 -10.03
N ARG A 22 -4.20 15.43 -11.19
CA ARG A 22 -5.63 15.78 -11.30
C ARG A 22 -6.52 14.91 -10.41
N GLY A 23 -6.22 13.63 -10.28
CA GLY A 23 -6.89 12.74 -9.36
C GLY A 23 -6.78 13.19 -7.90
N VAL A 24 -5.59 13.65 -7.48
CA VAL A 24 -5.35 14.22 -6.15
C VAL A 24 -6.22 15.46 -5.92
N LEU A 25 -6.23 16.40 -6.87
CA LEU A 25 -7.03 17.62 -6.76
C LEU A 25 -8.52 17.30 -6.67
N ARG A 26 -9.02 16.43 -7.53
CA ARG A 26 -10.42 16.00 -7.56
C ARG A 26 -10.84 15.36 -6.24
N SER A 27 -10.03 14.46 -5.70
CA SER A 27 -10.30 13.77 -4.43
C SER A 27 -10.33 14.70 -3.22
N ASN A 28 -9.70 15.88 -3.34
CA ASN A 28 -9.62 16.88 -2.29
C ASN A 28 -10.50 18.12 -2.58
N ASN A 29 -11.36 18.08 -3.60
CA ASN A 29 -12.27 19.15 -4.01
C ASN A 29 -11.55 20.48 -4.35
N ILE A 30 -10.40 20.39 -5.01
CA ILE A 30 -9.59 21.52 -5.49
C ILE A 30 -9.71 21.60 -7.01
N ASP A 31 -9.48 22.79 -7.57
CA ASP A 31 -9.50 23.00 -9.03
C ASP A 31 -8.47 22.08 -9.73
N GLU A 32 -8.93 21.28 -10.69
CA GLU A 32 -8.13 20.30 -11.43
C GLU A 32 -6.99 20.90 -12.26
N HIS A 33 -6.96 22.22 -12.40
CA HIS A 33 -5.93 22.94 -13.17
C HIS A 33 -4.74 23.40 -12.32
N ASP A 34 -4.87 23.42 -10.99
CA ASP A 34 -3.80 23.84 -10.07
C ASP A 34 -2.86 22.66 -9.72
N LEU A 35 -2.00 22.31 -10.68
CA LEU A 35 -1.06 21.19 -10.50
C LEU A 35 0.01 21.47 -9.42
N ASP A 36 0.29 22.72 -9.09
CA ASP A 36 1.24 23.05 -8.03
C ASP A 36 0.63 22.81 -6.66
N ALA A 37 -0.65 23.14 -6.48
CA ALA A 37 -1.39 22.74 -5.30
C ALA A 37 -1.44 21.22 -5.11
N ALA A 38 -1.56 20.45 -6.22
CA ALA A 38 -1.49 19.00 -6.14
C ALA A 38 -0.15 18.50 -5.60
N ARG A 39 0.98 19.04 -6.10
CA ARG A 39 2.31 18.65 -5.64
C ARG A 39 2.53 18.99 -4.17
N GLN A 40 2.09 20.16 -3.74
CA GLN A 40 2.17 20.56 -2.34
C GLN A 40 1.36 19.62 -1.45
N LEU A 41 0.13 19.31 -1.86
CA LEU A 41 -0.74 18.38 -1.13
C LEU A 41 -0.15 16.98 -1.00
N ILE A 42 0.50 16.48 -2.07
CA ILE A 42 1.20 15.19 -2.06
C ILE A 42 2.32 15.20 -1.03
N GLN A 43 3.12 16.27 -0.95
CA GLN A 43 4.18 16.40 0.04
C GLN A 43 3.62 16.50 1.46
N ASP A 44 2.65 17.38 1.69
CA ASP A 44 2.04 17.62 3.00
C ASP A 44 1.38 16.35 3.55
N GLN A 45 0.68 15.63 2.67
CA GLN A 45 -0.01 14.39 3.03
C GLN A 45 0.84 13.14 2.87
N ARG A 46 2.08 13.24 2.40
CA ARG A 46 2.99 12.10 2.16
C ARG A 46 2.33 11.01 1.30
N LEU A 47 1.62 11.42 0.24
CA LEU A 47 0.96 10.49 -0.66
C LEU A 47 1.99 9.73 -1.50
N GLN A 48 1.90 8.41 -1.49
CA GLN A 48 2.67 7.58 -2.39
C GLN A 48 2.08 7.62 -3.81
N PRO A 49 2.89 7.39 -4.86
CA PRO A 49 2.40 7.35 -6.23
C PRO A 49 1.17 6.43 -6.38
N GLY A 50 0.13 6.95 -7.01
CA GLY A 50 -1.15 6.24 -7.22
C GLY A 50 -2.22 6.51 -6.16
N PHE A 51 -1.84 7.01 -4.98
CA PHE A 51 -2.81 7.43 -3.97
C PHE A 51 -3.26 8.87 -4.21
N THR A 52 -4.55 9.11 -4.17
CA THR A 52 -5.14 10.44 -4.35
C THR A 52 -5.57 11.08 -3.02
N LYS A 53 -5.78 10.26 -2.00
CA LYS A 53 -6.16 10.66 -0.64
C LYS A 53 -5.91 9.50 0.32
N LEU A 54 -5.59 9.82 1.57
CA LEU A 54 -5.48 8.86 2.66
C LEU A 54 -6.35 9.36 3.82
N ASP A 55 -7.54 8.77 3.97
CA ASP A 55 -8.48 9.11 5.04
C ASP A 55 -8.11 8.45 6.37
N ASP A 56 -7.55 7.26 6.33
CA ASP A 56 -7.04 6.55 7.51
C ASP A 56 -5.62 6.04 7.24
N ARG A 57 -4.69 6.43 8.10
CA ARG A 57 -3.27 6.07 7.99
C ARG A 57 -2.85 4.99 8.97
N ARG A 58 -3.77 4.51 9.78
CA ARG A 58 -3.49 3.51 10.80
C ARG A 58 -3.35 2.13 10.17
N TYR A 59 -2.42 1.35 10.69
CA TYR A 59 -2.39 -0.08 10.47
C TYR A 59 -2.73 -0.80 11.77
N ILE A 60 -3.85 -1.47 11.82
CA ILE A 60 -4.43 -2.07 13.04
C ILE A 60 -4.27 -3.59 13.07
N LEU A 61 -3.19 -4.11 12.50
CA LEU A 61 -2.85 -5.53 12.46
C LEU A 61 -3.92 -6.39 11.76
N ARG A 62 -4.54 -5.86 10.70
CA ARG A 62 -5.44 -6.60 9.82
C ARG A 62 -4.72 -6.95 8.53
N PRO A 63 -4.20 -8.16 8.37
CA PRO A 63 -3.39 -8.56 7.20
C PRO A 63 -4.25 -8.93 5.98
N GLU A 64 -5.29 -8.17 5.67
CA GLU A 64 -6.28 -8.50 4.63
C GLU A 64 -5.67 -8.49 3.21
N ALA A 65 -4.73 -7.59 2.95
CA ALA A 65 -4.08 -7.51 1.65
C ALA A 65 -3.17 -8.73 1.39
N ILE A 66 -2.36 -9.13 2.38
CA ILE A 66 -1.49 -10.30 2.25
C ILE A 66 -2.29 -11.60 2.19
N GLU A 67 -3.42 -11.69 2.89
CA GLU A 67 -4.36 -12.80 2.78
C GLU A 67 -4.88 -12.93 1.35
N SER A 68 -5.30 -11.82 0.74
CA SER A 68 -5.78 -11.79 -0.64
C SER A 68 -4.73 -12.26 -1.63
N VAL A 69 -3.47 -11.83 -1.46
CA VAL A 69 -2.34 -12.27 -2.29
C VAL A 69 -2.09 -13.77 -2.10
N PHE A 70 -2.13 -14.27 -0.87
CA PHE A 70 -1.97 -15.69 -0.57
C PHE A 70 -3.08 -16.55 -1.20
N VAL A 71 -4.34 -16.14 -1.08
CA VAL A 71 -5.47 -16.84 -1.72
C VAL A 71 -5.28 -16.90 -3.23
N LEU A 72 -4.89 -15.78 -3.85
CA LEU A 72 -4.64 -15.72 -5.28
C LEU A 72 -3.48 -16.64 -5.70
N TYR A 73 -2.40 -16.71 -4.93
CA TYR A 73 -1.32 -17.67 -5.12
C TYR A 73 -1.85 -19.10 -5.09
N ARG A 74 -2.65 -19.45 -4.09
CA ARG A 74 -3.21 -20.81 -3.95
C ARG A 74 -4.09 -21.22 -5.11
N VAL A 75 -4.82 -20.29 -5.71
CA VAL A 75 -5.72 -20.54 -6.84
C VAL A 75 -4.97 -20.60 -8.17
N THR A 76 -3.94 -19.75 -8.34
CA THR A 76 -3.27 -19.59 -9.64
C THR A 76 -1.96 -20.36 -9.77
N GLY A 77 -1.30 -20.69 -8.65
CA GLY A 77 0.04 -21.26 -8.60
C GLY A 77 1.16 -20.32 -9.05
N ARG A 78 0.91 -19.02 -9.09
CA ARG A 78 1.89 -18.01 -9.52
C ARG A 78 2.89 -17.74 -8.40
N GLU A 79 4.16 -18.08 -8.65
CA GLU A 79 5.25 -17.93 -7.67
C GLU A 79 5.58 -16.48 -7.35
N ASP A 80 5.39 -15.54 -8.31
CA ASP A 80 5.57 -14.11 -8.09
C ASP A 80 4.63 -13.54 -7.01
N LEU A 81 3.46 -14.15 -6.82
CA LEU A 81 2.55 -13.79 -5.72
C LEU A 81 3.06 -14.26 -4.36
N LEU A 82 3.80 -15.38 -4.32
CA LEU A 82 4.43 -15.85 -3.08
C LEU A 82 5.57 -14.91 -2.66
N GLU A 83 6.39 -14.46 -3.61
CA GLU A 83 7.44 -13.46 -3.35
C GLU A 83 6.83 -12.15 -2.85
N ALA A 84 5.80 -11.63 -3.52
CA ALA A 84 5.09 -10.43 -3.08
C ALA A 84 4.49 -10.58 -1.67
N ALA A 85 3.92 -11.74 -1.34
CA ALA A 85 3.40 -12.00 0.01
C ALA A 85 4.51 -12.01 1.06
N TRP A 86 5.70 -12.54 0.71
CA TRP A 86 6.85 -12.54 1.60
C TRP A 86 7.36 -11.13 1.87
N ASP A 87 7.50 -10.31 0.84
CA ASP A 87 7.89 -8.91 0.97
C ASP A 87 6.92 -8.13 1.86
N MET A 88 5.61 -8.37 1.69
CA MET A 88 4.58 -7.78 2.54
C MET A 88 4.71 -8.23 3.99
N PHE A 89 4.98 -9.51 4.22
CA PHE A 89 5.20 -10.06 5.57
C PHE A 89 6.41 -9.41 6.24
N GLU A 90 7.55 -9.32 5.55
CA GLU A 90 8.75 -8.69 6.09
C GLU A 90 8.50 -7.20 6.41
N ALA A 91 7.83 -6.47 5.54
CA ALA A 91 7.47 -5.07 5.77
C ALA A 91 6.60 -4.92 7.03
N ILE A 92 5.57 -5.77 7.18
CA ILE A 92 4.70 -5.77 8.37
C ILE A 92 5.51 -6.10 9.62
N GLN A 93 6.35 -7.14 9.60
CA GLN A 93 7.15 -7.52 10.76
C GLN A 93 8.13 -6.42 11.16
N ASN A 94 8.80 -5.82 10.20
CA ASN A 94 9.78 -4.75 10.45
C ASN A 94 9.12 -3.51 11.05
N ALA A 95 7.91 -3.17 10.60
CA ALA A 95 7.19 -1.99 11.06
C ALA A 95 6.49 -2.19 12.42
N THR A 96 5.96 -3.38 12.68
CA THR A 96 5.06 -3.61 13.83
C THR A 96 5.72 -4.32 15.00
N ARG A 97 6.87 -4.98 14.80
CA ARG A 97 7.52 -5.82 15.80
C ARG A 97 7.98 -5.01 17.02
N THR A 98 7.60 -5.47 18.20
CA THR A 98 8.08 -4.99 19.50
C THR A 98 8.88 -6.07 20.21
N GLY A 99 9.29 -5.81 21.45
CA GLY A 99 10.02 -6.78 22.28
C GLY A 99 9.20 -8.03 22.65
N LEU A 100 7.88 -7.96 22.65
CA LEU A 100 6.99 -9.02 23.11
C LEU A 100 5.99 -9.50 22.06
N ALA A 101 5.57 -8.62 21.15
CA ALA A 101 4.52 -8.90 20.18
C ALA A 101 4.58 -7.90 19.00
N ASN A 102 3.57 -7.85 18.18
CA ASN A 102 3.38 -6.81 17.17
C ASN A 102 2.44 -5.71 17.70
N ALA A 103 2.75 -4.44 17.39
CA ALA A 103 1.93 -3.28 17.74
C ALA A 103 1.28 -2.65 16.50
N ALA A 104 0.10 -2.08 16.69
CA ALA A 104 -0.53 -1.27 15.65
C ALA A 104 0.28 0.00 15.36
N LEU A 105 0.17 0.52 14.15
CA LEU A 105 0.79 1.77 13.74
C LEU A 105 -0.26 2.89 13.70
N GLY A 106 0.07 4.04 14.27
CA GLY A 106 -0.77 5.23 14.23
C GLY A 106 -0.75 5.93 12.86
N ASP A 107 0.40 5.95 12.22
CA ASP A 107 0.57 6.49 10.87
C ASP A 107 1.58 5.67 10.07
N MET A 108 1.10 4.91 9.09
CA MET A 108 1.92 4.07 8.21
C MET A 108 2.67 4.87 7.12
N SER A 109 2.39 6.16 6.97
CA SER A 109 3.09 7.03 6.01
C SER A 109 4.39 7.62 6.56
N LEU A 110 4.71 7.41 7.83
CA LEU A 110 5.98 7.79 8.44
C LEU A 110 7.05 6.76 8.07
N GLY A 111 8.22 7.24 7.63
CA GLY A 111 9.32 6.39 7.20
C GLY A 111 9.98 5.58 8.33
N GLU A 112 9.80 6.01 9.60
CA GLU A 112 10.29 5.31 10.77
C GLU A 112 9.13 4.73 11.57
N ALA A 113 8.98 3.41 11.50
CA ALA A 113 7.90 2.67 12.14
C ALA A 113 7.83 2.89 13.67
N ARG A 114 8.95 3.20 14.33
CA ARG A 114 9.01 3.40 15.78
C ARG A 114 8.27 4.64 16.27
N GLU A 115 8.25 5.72 15.47
CA GLU A 115 7.52 6.94 15.85
C GLU A 115 6.01 6.80 15.69
N SER A 116 5.59 5.83 14.89
CA SER A 116 4.19 5.56 14.58
C SER A 116 3.55 4.49 15.47
N GLN A 117 4.35 3.76 16.27
CA GLN A 117 3.81 2.73 17.16
C GLN A 117 2.93 3.38 18.23
N SER A 118 1.65 3.09 18.16
CA SER A 118 0.67 3.53 19.14
C SER A 118 0.91 2.80 20.47
N ASP A 119 0.86 3.52 21.59
CA ASP A 119 0.82 2.93 22.96
C ASP A 119 -0.40 2.03 23.18
N SER A 120 -1.27 1.93 22.22
CA SER A 120 -2.50 1.15 22.30
C SER A 120 -2.24 -0.33 22.07
N LYS A 121 -2.05 -0.99 23.18
CA LYS A 121 -2.37 -2.39 23.47
C LYS A 121 -2.03 -3.42 22.38
N TYR A 122 -0.98 -4.16 22.66
CA TYR A 122 -0.57 -5.41 22.04
C TYR A 122 -1.77 -6.29 21.72
N ILE A 123 -2.05 -6.51 20.44
CA ILE A 123 -2.92 -7.58 20.00
C ILE A 123 -1.97 -8.72 19.63
N ALA A 124 -1.94 -9.75 20.46
CA ALA A 124 -1.29 -11.00 20.10
C ALA A 124 -2.08 -11.63 18.95
N VAL A 125 -1.41 -11.90 17.84
CA VAL A 125 -1.91 -12.70 16.73
C VAL A 125 -1.31 -14.09 16.87
#